data_1b820b53402f7d872cb0248e927f59e5
#
_entry.id   1b820b53402f7d872cb0248e927f59e5
#
_cell.length_a   1.000
_cell.length_b   1.000
_cell.length_c   1.000
_cell.angle_alpha   90.00
_cell.angle_beta   90.00
_cell.angle_gamma   90.00
#
_symmetry.space_group_name_H-M   'P 1'
#
loop_
_entity.id
_entity.type
_entity.pdbx_description
1 polymer ?
#
loop_
_entity_poly.entity_id
_entity_poly.type
_entity_poly.pdbx_seq_one_letter_code
_entity_poly.pdbx_strand_id
1 'polypeptide(L)'
;MKNTMLASYLIGPGLIELREITIPKPSHGEITIKIKAALTCGTDLKAYLRGHPMIPMPGVFGHEFSGIVAEVGKGVKKFKEGDEVMAVHSAPCLNCPYCKKRLHNLCENIMNTKVLGAFAEYILL
;
A
#
# COMPACT_ATOMS: atom_id res chain seq x y z
N MET A 1 24.10 -2.28 -2.06
CA MET A 1 22.81 -1.66 -1.68
C MET A 1 22.03 -2.67 -0.85
N LYS A 2 21.35 -2.21 0.18
CA LYS A 2 20.51 -3.07 1.03
C LYS A 2 19.32 -3.54 0.19
N ASN A 3 19.17 -4.85 0.00
CA ASN A 3 18.04 -5.43 -0.76
C ASN A 3 16.88 -5.83 0.14
N THR A 4 16.98 -5.54 1.43
CA THR A 4 15.98 -5.89 2.44
C THR A 4 15.49 -4.65 3.17
N MET A 5 14.31 -4.75 3.74
CA MET A 5 13.65 -3.69 4.51
C MET A 5 13.00 -4.27 5.77
N LEU A 6 12.81 -3.43 6.76
CA LEU A 6 11.98 -3.76 7.92
C LEU A 6 10.50 -3.53 7.59
N ALA A 7 9.65 -4.45 8.03
CA ALA A 7 8.21 -4.36 7.88
C ALA A 7 7.50 -4.91 9.14
N SER A 8 6.41 -4.24 9.53
CA SER A 8 5.54 -4.70 10.62
C SER A 8 4.51 -5.68 10.07
N TYR A 9 4.61 -6.92 10.50
CA TYR A 9 3.64 -7.97 10.19
C TYR A 9 2.59 -8.06 11.28
N LEU A 10 1.34 -7.90 10.91
CA LEU A 10 0.21 -8.29 11.74
C LEU A 10 -0.01 -9.79 11.55
N ILE A 11 0.36 -10.58 12.52
CA ILE A 11 0.27 -12.05 12.47
C ILE A 11 -1.14 -12.52 12.76
N GLY A 12 -1.78 -11.89 13.73
CA GLY A 12 -3.14 -12.10 14.17
C GLY A 12 -3.54 -11.04 15.17
N PRO A 13 -4.78 -11.06 15.68
CA PRO A 13 -5.21 -10.10 16.70
C PRO A 13 -4.25 -10.09 17.90
N GLY A 14 -3.79 -8.89 18.27
CA GLY A 14 -2.88 -8.68 19.37
C GLY A 14 -1.41 -9.06 19.12
N LEU A 15 -1.06 -9.55 17.94
CA LEU A 15 0.30 -10.00 17.64
C LEU A 15 0.89 -9.31 16.42
N ILE A 16 1.90 -8.49 16.65
CA ILE A 16 2.72 -7.84 15.61
C ILE A 16 4.17 -8.32 15.75
N GLU A 17 4.78 -8.65 14.62
CA GLU A 17 6.20 -8.96 14.53
C GLU A 17 6.91 -8.01 13.57
N LEU A 18 8.10 -7.56 13.95
CA LEU A 18 8.98 -6.85 13.03
C LEU A 18 9.81 -7.87 12.25
N ARG A 19 9.74 -7.84 10.93
CA ARG A 19 10.44 -8.77 10.04
C ARG A 19 11.30 -8.03 9.04
N GLU A 20 12.43 -8.63 8.71
CA GLU A 20 13.24 -8.22 7.57
C GLU A 20 12.78 -8.99 6.33
N ILE A 21 12.38 -8.27 5.29
CA ILE A 21 11.88 -8.83 4.04
C ILE A 21 12.56 -8.16 2.84
N THR A 22 12.47 -8.77 1.67
CA THR A 22 13.02 -8.20 0.43
C THR A 22 12.26 -6.94 0.03
N ILE A 23 13.00 -5.91 -0.38
CA ILE A 23 12.39 -4.70 -0.97
C ILE A 23 11.72 -5.09 -2.30
N PRO A 24 10.42 -4.82 -2.48
CA PRO A 24 9.74 -5.16 -3.72
C PRO A 24 10.25 -4.31 -4.88
N LYS A 25 10.48 -4.94 -6.03
CA LYS A 25 10.89 -4.27 -7.26
C LYS A 25 9.68 -4.01 -8.15
N PRO A 26 9.58 -2.82 -8.76
CA PRO A 26 8.45 -2.49 -9.59
C PRO A 26 8.52 -3.20 -10.94
N SER A 27 7.41 -3.80 -11.34
CA SER A 27 7.17 -4.37 -12.67
C SER A 27 6.65 -3.30 -13.64
N HIS A 28 6.08 -3.71 -14.77
CA HIS A 28 5.48 -2.77 -15.72
C HIS A 28 4.27 -2.05 -15.12
N GLY A 29 4.32 -0.74 -15.11
CA GLY A 29 3.24 0.11 -14.61
C GLY A 29 3.27 0.37 -13.10
N GLU A 30 4.24 -0.18 -12.38
CA GLU A 30 4.37 -0.07 -10.93
C GLU A 30 5.48 0.90 -10.50
N ILE A 31 5.41 1.37 -9.28
CA ILE A 31 6.46 2.17 -8.62
C ILE A 31 6.74 1.61 -7.22
N THR A 32 7.99 1.69 -6.79
CA THR A 32 8.37 1.45 -5.39
C THR A 32 8.57 2.79 -4.69
N ILE A 33 7.90 2.96 -3.56
CA ILE A 33 7.96 4.19 -2.76
C ILE A 33 8.72 3.90 -1.47
N LYS A 34 9.72 4.73 -1.16
CA LYS A 34 10.35 4.78 0.16
C LYS A 34 9.46 5.59 1.09
N ILE A 35 8.90 4.94 2.10
CA ILE A 35 7.98 5.58 3.05
C ILE A 35 8.76 6.52 3.96
N LYS A 36 8.25 7.73 4.13
CA LYS A 36 8.79 8.77 5.02
C LYS A 36 7.95 8.96 6.27
N ALA A 37 6.64 8.83 6.14
CA ALA A 37 5.70 8.89 7.25
C ALA A 37 4.51 7.96 6.98
N ALA A 38 4.08 7.26 8.00
CA ALA A 38 2.86 6.45 7.97
C ALA A 38 2.01 6.79 9.20
N LEU A 39 0.71 6.79 9.01
CA LEU A 39 -0.27 7.09 10.06
C LEU A 39 -1.08 5.85 10.39
N THR A 40 -1.55 5.79 11.63
CA THR A 40 -2.44 4.74 12.13
C THR A 40 -3.86 5.27 12.20
N CYS A 41 -4.81 4.57 11.60
CA CYS A 41 -6.23 4.90 11.71
C CYS A 41 -7.02 3.87 12.52
N GLY A 42 -8.30 4.14 12.72
CA GLY A 42 -9.17 3.22 13.47
C GLY A 42 -9.31 1.82 12.86
N THR A 43 -9.10 1.68 11.54
CA THR A 43 -9.09 0.38 10.86
C THR A 43 -7.90 -0.48 11.27
N ASP A 44 -6.73 0.11 11.40
CA ASP A 44 -5.51 -0.58 11.86
C ASP A 44 -5.67 -1.04 13.32
N LEU A 45 -6.24 -0.18 14.17
CA LEU A 45 -6.55 -0.53 15.56
C LEU A 45 -7.55 -1.68 15.65
N LYS A 46 -8.63 -1.66 14.84
CA LYS A 46 -9.60 -2.75 14.79
C LYS A 46 -8.96 -4.06 14.32
N ALA A 47 -8.10 -4.00 13.30
CA ALA A 47 -7.37 -5.16 12.82
C ALA A 47 -6.48 -5.76 13.91
N TYR A 48 -5.75 -4.93 14.64
CA TYR A 48 -4.93 -5.35 15.76
C TYR A 48 -5.74 -5.97 16.90
N LEU A 49 -6.87 -5.37 17.30
CA LEU A 49 -7.64 -5.83 18.46
C LEU A 49 -8.45 -7.12 18.19
N ARG A 50 -9.01 -7.26 16.99
CA ARG A 50 -9.99 -8.34 16.70
C ARG A 50 -9.96 -8.89 15.28
N GLY A 51 -9.02 -8.45 14.46
CA GLY A 51 -9.04 -8.72 13.03
C GLY A 51 -9.96 -7.79 12.25
N HIS A 52 -9.71 -7.68 10.95
CA HIS A 52 -10.52 -6.90 10.03
C HIS A 52 -10.57 -7.59 8.66
N PRO A 53 -11.76 -7.79 8.05
CA PRO A 53 -11.89 -8.56 6.80
C PRO A 53 -11.11 -7.96 5.63
N MET A 54 -10.79 -6.66 5.68
CA MET A 54 -10.03 -5.96 4.65
C MET A 54 -8.51 -5.97 4.87
N ILE A 55 -8.04 -6.50 6.00
CA ILE A 55 -6.61 -6.58 6.33
C ILE A 55 -6.25 -8.06 6.49
N PRO A 56 -5.66 -8.68 5.45
CA PRO A 56 -5.24 -10.08 5.51
C PRO A 56 -4.18 -10.30 6.59
N MET A 57 -4.28 -11.41 7.30
CA MET A 57 -3.32 -11.83 8.31
C MET A 57 -2.86 -13.28 8.03
N PRO A 58 -1.58 -13.60 8.12
CA PRO A 58 -0.47 -12.67 8.40
C PRO A 58 -0.15 -11.78 7.21
N GLY A 59 0.29 -10.54 7.46
CA GLY A 59 0.69 -9.63 6.39
C GLY A 59 1.17 -8.27 6.89
N VAL A 60 1.84 -7.53 6.03
CA VAL A 60 2.18 -6.13 6.30
C VAL A 60 0.92 -5.30 6.15
N PHE A 61 0.63 -4.46 7.11
CA PHE A 61 -0.57 -3.63 7.13
C PHE A 61 -0.23 -2.13 7.10
N GLY A 62 -1.21 -1.26 7.34
CA GLY A 62 -1.08 0.20 7.13
C GLY A 62 -1.44 0.62 5.71
N HIS A 63 -2.10 1.77 5.58
CA HIS A 63 -2.65 2.24 4.30
C HIS A 63 -2.72 3.77 4.18
N GLU A 64 -2.15 4.49 5.14
CA GLU A 64 -2.05 5.95 5.14
C GLU A 64 -0.58 6.33 5.26
N PHE A 65 0.00 6.93 4.21
CA PHE A 65 1.41 7.24 4.17
C PHE A 65 1.75 8.33 3.16
N SER A 66 2.95 8.86 3.32
CA SER A 66 3.64 9.65 2.32
C SER A 66 5.08 9.15 2.16
N GLY A 67 5.68 9.39 1.02
CA GLY A 67 7.02 8.93 0.73
C GLY A 67 7.61 9.55 -0.53
N ILE A 68 8.72 8.98 -0.94
CA ILE A 68 9.46 9.39 -2.14
C ILE A 68 9.54 8.20 -3.10
N VAL A 69 9.25 8.42 -4.37
CA VAL A 69 9.43 7.41 -5.41
C VAL A 69 10.90 6.99 -5.45
N ALA A 70 11.16 5.74 -5.12
CA ALA A 70 12.51 5.17 -5.06
C ALA A 70 12.90 4.46 -6.35
N GLU A 71 11.95 3.83 -7.03
CA GLU A 71 12.17 3.13 -8.29
C GLU A 71 10.89 3.14 -9.12
N VAL A 72 11.04 3.24 -10.44
CA VAL A 72 9.93 3.33 -11.40
C VAL A 72 10.01 2.17 -12.37
N GLY A 73 8.93 1.41 -12.48
CA GLY A 73 8.80 0.32 -13.43
C GLY A 73 8.59 0.80 -14.87
N LYS A 74 8.83 -0.11 -15.81
CA LYS A 74 8.66 0.17 -17.24
C LYS A 74 7.22 0.63 -17.53
N GLY A 75 7.07 1.64 -18.38
CA GLY A 75 5.76 2.13 -18.85
C GLY A 75 5.12 3.19 -17.96
N VAL A 76 5.63 3.45 -16.76
CA VAL A 76 5.19 4.57 -15.91
C VAL A 76 5.66 5.88 -16.54
N LYS A 77 4.73 6.82 -16.74
CA LYS A 77 5.01 8.12 -17.37
C LYS A 77 4.71 9.31 -16.44
N LYS A 78 3.90 9.09 -15.40
CA LYS A 78 3.41 10.17 -14.53
C LYS A 78 4.33 10.44 -13.35
N PHE A 79 5.19 9.51 -13.00
CA PHE A 79 6.09 9.60 -11.84
C PHE A 79 7.53 9.34 -12.26
N LYS A 80 8.47 9.92 -11.55
CA LYS A 80 9.91 9.68 -11.64
C LYS A 80 10.52 9.52 -10.26
N GLU A 81 11.69 8.90 -10.20
CA GLU A 81 12.47 8.81 -8.97
C GLU A 81 12.70 10.19 -8.34
N GLY A 82 12.53 10.27 -7.03
CA GLY A 82 12.62 11.50 -6.26
C GLY A 82 11.32 12.28 -6.10
N ASP A 83 10.24 11.93 -6.79
CA ASP A 83 8.95 12.59 -6.60
C ASP A 83 8.40 12.31 -5.19
N GLU A 84 7.92 13.36 -4.54
CA GLU A 84 7.20 13.25 -3.27
C GLU A 84 5.75 12.88 -3.54
N VAL A 85 5.28 11.81 -2.90
CA VAL A 85 3.97 11.21 -3.18
C VAL A 85 3.25 10.80 -1.91
N MET A 86 1.94 10.72 -2.02
CA MET A 86 1.06 10.02 -1.10
C MET A 86 0.07 9.15 -1.89
N ALA A 87 -0.50 8.14 -1.29
CA ALA A 87 -1.51 7.33 -1.94
C ALA A 87 -2.77 7.23 -1.08
N VAL A 88 -3.90 7.09 -1.74
CA VAL A 88 -5.15 6.70 -1.08
C VAL A 88 -5.19 5.19 -0.86
N HIS A 89 -5.98 4.75 0.11
CA HIS A 89 -6.08 3.34 0.52
C HIS A 89 -6.69 2.40 -0.53
N SER A 90 -7.23 2.95 -1.62
CA SER A 90 -7.84 2.19 -2.71
C SER A 90 -7.83 2.98 -4.00
N ALA A 91 -7.86 2.31 -5.15
CA ALA A 91 -7.90 2.93 -6.46
C ALA A 91 -9.14 2.47 -7.26
N PRO A 92 -9.75 3.35 -8.07
CA PRO A 92 -10.82 2.94 -8.97
C PRO A 92 -10.27 2.08 -10.11
N CYS A 93 -11.06 1.11 -10.58
CA CYS A 93 -10.66 0.23 -11.68
C CYS A 93 -10.65 0.94 -13.06
N LEU A 94 -11.22 2.14 -13.15
CA LEU A 94 -11.37 2.98 -14.36
C LEU A 94 -12.14 2.33 -15.52
N ASN A 95 -12.71 1.16 -15.34
CA ASN A 95 -13.37 0.39 -16.40
C ASN A 95 -14.85 0.06 -16.15
N CYS A 96 -15.30 -0.03 -14.90
CA CYS A 96 -16.70 -0.32 -14.58
C CYS A 96 -17.66 0.82 -14.98
N PRO A 97 -18.98 0.59 -15.03
CA PRO A 97 -19.97 1.60 -15.39
C PRO A 97 -19.90 2.88 -14.55
N TYR A 98 -19.64 2.75 -13.26
CA TYR A 98 -19.49 3.90 -12.37
C TYR A 98 -18.23 4.71 -12.66
N CYS A 99 -17.10 4.05 -12.88
CA CYS A 99 -15.85 4.71 -13.24
C CYS A 99 -15.96 5.47 -14.56
N LYS A 100 -16.65 4.92 -15.55
CA LYS A 100 -16.91 5.58 -16.84
C LYS A 100 -17.76 6.85 -16.69
N LYS A 101 -18.59 6.91 -15.66
CA LYS A 101 -19.36 8.11 -15.27
C LYS A 101 -18.62 9.04 -14.30
N ARG A 102 -17.32 8.79 -14.03
CA ARG A 102 -16.48 9.51 -13.05
C ARG A 102 -16.96 9.41 -11.60
N LEU A 103 -17.77 8.41 -11.29
CA LEU A 103 -18.25 8.11 -9.92
C LEU A 103 -17.30 7.08 -9.29
N HIS A 104 -16.04 7.44 -9.12
CA HIS A 104 -14.96 6.55 -8.71
C HIS A 104 -15.17 5.95 -7.31
N ASN A 105 -15.81 6.71 -6.41
CA ASN A 105 -16.18 6.25 -5.07
C ASN A 105 -17.21 5.10 -5.06
N LEU A 106 -17.93 4.90 -6.18
CA LEU A 106 -18.87 3.80 -6.37
C LEU A 106 -18.29 2.68 -7.24
N CYS A 107 -16.99 2.66 -7.45
CA CYS A 107 -16.31 1.61 -8.23
C CYS A 107 -16.65 0.22 -7.70
N GLU A 108 -17.16 -0.65 -8.57
CA GLU A 108 -17.54 -2.04 -8.21
C GLU A 108 -16.35 -2.87 -7.74
N ASN A 109 -15.14 -2.50 -8.17
CA ASN A 109 -13.90 -3.23 -7.86
C ASN A 109 -13.04 -2.54 -6.78
N ILE A 110 -13.54 -1.49 -6.14
CA ILE A 110 -12.72 -0.70 -5.20
C ILE A 110 -12.16 -1.53 -4.03
N MET A 111 -12.87 -2.59 -3.67
CA MET A 111 -12.45 -3.49 -2.59
C MET A 111 -11.31 -4.43 -3.01
N ASN A 112 -11.06 -4.58 -4.32
CA ASN A 112 -10.00 -5.43 -4.87
C ASN A 112 -8.71 -4.67 -5.14
N THR A 113 -8.73 -3.34 -5.03
CA THR A 113 -7.60 -2.45 -5.37
C THR A 113 -7.08 -1.71 -4.13
N LYS A 114 -7.02 -2.42 -3.01
CA LYS A 114 -6.56 -1.84 -1.75
C LYS A 114 -5.05 -1.69 -1.72
N VAL A 115 -4.61 -0.59 -1.16
CA VAL A 115 -3.22 -0.32 -0.85
C VAL A 115 -2.99 -0.71 0.61
N LEU A 116 -2.17 -1.73 0.82
CA LEU A 116 -1.77 -2.23 2.14
C LEU A 116 -0.27 -2.44 2.17
N GLY A 117 0.35 -2.26 3.35
CA GLY A 117 1.78 -2.48 3.52
C GLY A 117 2.57 -1.22 3.86
N ALA A 118 1.90 -0.16 4.29
CA ALA A 118 2.55 1.11 4.61
C ALA A 118 3.38 1.07 5.92
N PHE A 119 3.18 0.08 6.78
CA PHE A 119 4.04 -0.08 7.97
C PHE A 119 5.29 -0.89 7.64
N ALA A 120 6.04 -0.40 6.65
CA ALA A 120 7.32 -0.90 6.17
C ALA A 120 8.18 0.26 5.67
N GLU A 121 9.46 0.02 5.39
CA GLU A 121 10.33 1.07 4.84
C GLU A 121 10.02 1.39 3.37
N TYR A 122 9.48 0.42 2.62
CA TYR A 122 9.08 0.58 1.21
C TYR A 122 7.74 -0.08 0.95
N ILE A 123 7.02 0.44 -0.05
CA ILE A 123 5.77 -0.13 -0.55
C ILE A 123 5.78 -0.14 -2.09
N LEU A 124 5.16 -1.14 -2.69
CA LEU A 124 4.94 -1.28 -4.12
C LEU A 124 3.51 -0.85 -4.48
N LEU A 125 3.35 -0.04 -5.50
CA LEU A 125 2.07 0.43 -6.05
C LEU A 125 2.02 0.35 -7.57
#